data_794ecffffc60c23e4d2d258a3ec69bfc
#
_entry.id   794ecffffc60c23e4d2d258a3ec69bfc
#
_cell.length_a   1.000
_cell.length_b   1.000
_cell.length_c   1.000
_cell.angle_alpha   90.00
_cell.angle_beta   90.00
_cell.angle_gamma   90.00
#
_symmetry.space_group_name_H-M   'P 1'
#
loop_
_entity.id
_entity.type
_entity.pdbx_description
1 polymer ?
#
loop_
_entity_poly.entity_id
_entity_poly.type
_entity_poly.pdbx_seq_one_letter_code
_entity_poly.pdbx_strand_id
1 'polypeptide(L)'
;MTTQTTASPLPPPKERRRLRESVSLTQTQLAARLGVSRATVRAWESGRRAPNGGEGEAYTRLLTRLAEPTGAQGTKTAATEKTGSHLAEKTGAAATQTSSGTVSSGGGAPGPESRPHVPDALEPPEPTQAFDALYAFCAPALVRQAYLLTGRRELAREAVEQAFQLAWQHWPEVARDRDPGGWVRSTAYDCALSPWHRFRPRYRHPEPPPADPADRDLLNALLRLPTSYRRTVVLYDGVGLDLPETAAETEATTPAAANRLTHAREALAARIPELADPAELHRRLLELASAERLRAAKPMTVRTVGERRNVFWTRAAITFTVTIIGATTLTLRTAPTHYEAPVAPAQAVRGVPRPAALGPLSEEERALRAKLRAETANGPERLVPQAR
;
A
#
# COMPACT_ATOMS: atom_id res chain seq x y z
N MET A 1 32.26 16.95 -23.92
CA MET A 1 31.11 16.32 -24.61
C MET A 1 30.47 15.34 -23.64
N THR A 2 29.46 15.79 -22.92
CA THR A 2 28.73 15.00 -21.94
C THR A 2 27.52 14.37 -22.62
N THR A 3 27.59 13.07 -22.86
CA THR A 3 26.48 12.27 -23.39
C THR A 3 25.40 12.18 -22.34
N GLN A 4 24.35 12.97 -22.50
CA GLN A 4 23.08 12.78 -21.77
C GLN A 4 22.45 11.48 -22.28
N THR A 5 22.49 10.44 -21.44
CA THR A 5 21.71 9.23 -21.62
C THR A 5 20.23 9.62 -21.36
N THR A 6 19.46 9.73 -22.41
CA THR A 6 18.00 9.89 -22.33
C THR A 6 17.42 8.64 -21.68
N ALA A 7 17.07 8.75 -20.38
CA ALA A 7 16.36 7.72 -19.66
C ALA A 7 15.01 7.51 -20.36
N SER A 8 14.76 6.31 -20.87
CA SER A 8 13.48 5.91 -21.44
C SER A 8 12.36 6.14 -20.41
N PRO A 9 11.25 6.77 -20.78
CA PRO A 9 10.20 7.09 -19.83
C PRO A 9 9.64 5.80 -19.22
N LEU A 10 9.57 5.78 -17.90
CA LEU A 10 9.08 4.64 -17.13
C LEU A 10 7.62 4.33 -17.51
N PRO A 11 7.24 3.07 -17.84
CA PRO A 11 5.88 2.71 -18.18
C PRO A 11 4.88 3.07 -17.07
N PRO A 12 3.60 3.31 -17.38
CA PRO A 12 2.58 3.58 -16.38
C PRO A 12 2.41 2.39 -15.41
N PRO A 13 1.95 2.63 -14.16
CA PRO A 13 1.91 1.60 -13.12
C PRO A 13 1.19 0.30 -13.52
N LYS A 14 0.08 0.40 -14.24
CA LYS A 14 -0.66 -0.78 -14.74
C LYS A 14 0.17 -1.62 -15.71
N GLU A 15 0.97 -0.98 -16.55
CA GLU A 15 1.80 -1.64 -17.54
C GLU A 15 3.03 -2.30 -16.91
N ARG A 16 3.61 -1.70 -15.86
CA ARG A 16 4.68 -2.32 -15.07
C ARG A 16 4.26 -3.67 -14.50
N ARG A 17 3.04 -3.73 -13.96
CA ARG A 17 2.46 -4.96 -13.46
C ARG A 17 2.24 -5.98 -14.58
N ARG A 18 1.68 -5.56 -15.72
CA ARG A 18 1.45 -6.42 -16.90
C ARG A 18 2.75 -7.03 -17.42
N LEU A 19 3.82 -6.23 -17.53
CA LEU A 19 5.14 -6.70 -17.98
C LEU A 19 5.74 -7.73 -17.03
N ARG A 20 5.59 -7.57 -15.71
CA ARG A 20 6.01 -8.58 -14.74
C ARG A 20 5.20 -9.88 -14.89
N GLU A 21 3.90 -9.75 -15.02
CA GLU A 21 2.97 -10.89 -15.13
C GLU A 21 3.16 -11.66 -16.45
N SER A 22 3.52 -10.98 -17.55
CA SER A 22 3.80 -11.63 -18.84
C SER A 22 4.95 -12.65 -18.79
N VAL A 23 5.89 -12.47 -17.86
CA VAL A 23 7.01 -13.39 -17.62
C VAL A 23 6.80 -14.25 -16.37
N SER A 24 5.55 -14.34 -15.87
CA SER A 24 5.16 -15.16 -14.72
C SER A 24 5.97 -14.87 -13.44
N LEU A 25 6.52 -13.66 -13.29
CA LEU A 25 7.24 -13.27 -12.08
C LEU A 25 6.26 -12.81 -11.00
N THR A 26 6.43 -13.34 -9.79
CA THR A 26 5.75 -12.81 -8.60
C THR A 26 6.43 -11.51 -8.13
N GLN A 27 5.70 -10.65 -7.40
CA GLN A 27 6.30 -9.46 -6.78
C GLN A 27 7.47 -9.79 -5.86
N THR A 28 7.42 -10.92 -5.17
CA THR A 28 8.50 -11.40 -4.29
C THR A 28 9.75 -11.77 -5.09
N GLN A 29 9.59 -12.48 -6.21
CA GLN A 29 10.71 -12.85 -7.08
C GLN A 29 11.33 -11.62 -7.76
N LEU A 30 10.50 -10.66 -8.18
CA LEU A 30 10.98 -9.40 -8.72
C LEU A 30 11.74 -8.59 -7.66
N ALA A 31 11.21 -8.52 -6.44
CA ALA A 31 11.84 -7.86 -5.31
C ALA A 31 13.21 -8.47 -4.99
N ALA A 32 13.31 -9.80 -4.93
CA ALA A 32 14.56 -10.51 -4.71
C ALA A 32 15.61 -10.22 -5.80
N ARG A 33 15.18 -10.14 -7.07
CA ARG A 33 16.09 -9.82 -8.19
C ARG A 33 16.64 -8.39 -8.17
N LEU A 34 15.87 -7.47 -7.60
CA LEU A 34 16.21 -6.05 -7.51
C LEU A 34 16.87 -5.67 -6.18
N GLY A 35 16.94 -6.58 -5.22
CA GLY A 35 17.43 -6.31 -3.87
C GLY A 35 16.54 -5.37 -3.05
N VAL A 36 15.25 -5.27 -3.39
CA VAL A 36 14.27 -4.40 -2.72
C VAL A 36 13.20 -5.20 -1.98
N SER A 37 12.44 -4.55 -1.12
CA SER A 37 11.30 -5.20 -0.46
C SER A 37 10.14 -5.44 -1.43
N ARG A 38 9.32 -6.49 -1.18
CA ARG A 38 8.07 -6.72 -1.90
C ARG A 38 7.13 -5.50 -1.82
N ALA A 39 7.10 -4.84 -0.66
CA ALA A 39 6.30 -3.64 -0.45
C ALA A 39 6.73 -2.49 -1.37
N THR A 40 8.03 -2.34 -1.61
CA THR A 40 8.58 -1.35 -2.55
C THR A 40 8.11 -1.64 -3.98
N VAL A 41 8.19 -2.88 -4.44
CA VAL A 41 7.68 -3.29 -5.78
C VAL A 41 6.17 -3.03 -5.88
N ARG A 42 5.41 -3.39 -4.84
CA ARG A 42 3.97 -3.12 -4.77
C ARG A 42 3.65 -1.62 -4.84
N ALA A 43 4.42 -0.78 -4.14
CA ALA A 43 4.27 0.67 -4.18
C ALA A 43 4.56 1.24 -5.58
N TRP A 44 5.57 0.71 -6.27
CA TRP A 44 5.91 1.08 -7.64
C TRP A 44 4.85 0.67 -8.65
N GLU A 45 4.30 -0.54 -8.53
CA GLU A 45 3.24 -1.06 -9.41
C GLU A 45 1.87 -0.43 -9.15
N SER A 46 1.63 0.07 -7.93
CA SER A 46 0.41 0.80 -7.60
C SER A 46 0.47 2.30 -7.88
N GLY A 47 1.65 2.82 -8.24
CA GLY A 47 1.86 4.25 -8.46
C GLY A 47 1.95 5.10 -7.18
N ARG A 48 1.92 4.48 -5.99
CA ARG A 48 2.05 5.21 -4.71
C ARG A 48 3.43 5.81 -4.52
N ARG A 49 4.44 5.22 -5.14
CA ARG A 49 5.83 5.70 -5.08
C ARG A 49 6.47 5.57 -6.45
N ALA A 50 7.23 6.59 -6.85
CA ALA A 50 8.06 6.51 -8.04
C ALA A 50 9.35 5.74 -7.72
N PRO A 51 9.83 4.85 -8.61
CA PRO A 51 11.14 4.24 -8.48
C PRO A 51 12.22 5.32 -8.62
N ASN A 52 13.06 5.50 -7.60
CA ASN A 52 14.12 6.48 -7.58
C ASN A 52 15.45 5.82 -7.19
N GLY A 53 16.59 6.43 -7.59
CA GLY A 53 17.93 5.93 -7.28
C GLY A 53 18.32 4.69 -8.08
N GLY A 54 19.43 4.05 -7.69
CA GLY A 54 19.98 2.89 -8.39
C GLY A 54 19.04 1.69 -8.51
N GLU A 55 18.20 1.48 -7.50
CA GLU A 55 17.18 0.43 -7.50
C GLU A 55 16.06 0.73 -8.52
N GLY A 56 15.67 2.00 -8.64
CA GLY A 56 14.71 2.47 -9.64
C GLY A 56 15.25 2.33 -11.06
N GLU A 57 16.55 2.60 -11.29
CA GLU A 57 17.21 2.39 -12.58
C GLU A 57 17.31 0.91 -12.94
N ALA A 58 17.61 0.04 -11.96
CA ALA A 58 17.63 -1.41 -12.16
C ALA A 58 16.24 -1.93 -12.54
N TYR A 59 15.20 -1.41 -11.89
CA TYR A 59 13.80 -1.73 -12.21
C TYR A 59 13.42 -1.27 -13.62
N THR A 60 13.77 -0.05 -14.00
CA THR A 60 13.50 0.48 -15.34
C THR A 60 14.19 -0.34 -16.42
N ARG A 61 15.47 -0.66 -16.24
CA ARG A 61 16.23 -1.53 -17.17
C ARG A 61 15.61 -2.91 -17.32
N LEU A 62 15.12 -3.48 -16.23
CA LEU A 62 14.45 -4.79 -16.27
C LEU A 62 13.13 -4.69 -17.04
N LEU A 63 12.30 -3.67 -16.78
CA LEU A 63 11.05 -3.48 -17.51
C LEU A 63 11.25 -3.23 -19.00
N THR A 64 12.27 -2.47 -19.38
CA THR A 64 12.63 -2.24 -20.79
C THR A 64 12.98 -3.55 -21.49
N ARG A 65 13.78 -4.42 -20.86
CA ARG A 65 14.09 -5.76 -21.39
C ARG A 65 12.86 -6.66 -21.53
N LEU A 66 11.89 -6.51 -20.63
CA LEU A 66 10.64 -7.26 -20.69
C LEU A 66 9.64 -6.69 -21.71
N ALA A 67 9.78 -5.43 -22.08
CA ALA A 67 8.96 -4.78 -23.09
C ALA A 67 9.46 -5.05 -24.53
N GLU A 68 10.71 -5.45 -24.69
CA GLU A 68 11.25 -5.84 -25.99
C GLU A 68 10.64 -7.19 -26.40
N PRO A 69 9.98 -7.27 -27.57
CA PRO A 69 9.43 -8.53 -28.03
C PRO A 69 10.55 -9.52 -28.25
N THR A 70 10.46 -10.68 -27.59
CA THR A 70 11.39 -11.80 -27.74
C THR A 70 11.30 -12.35 -29.17
N GLY A 71 12.06 -11.72 -30.07
CA GLY A 71 12.35 -12.23 -31.39
C GLY A 71 13.81 -12.65 -31.44
N ALA A 72 14.02 -13.95 -31.54
CA ALA A 72 15.26 -14.63 -31.90
C ALA A 72 16.48 -14.44 -30.97
N GLN A 73 16.74 -15.46 -30.17
CA GLN A 73 18.07 -16.05 -30.18
C GLN A 73 18.02 -17.48 -29.64
N GLY A 74 18.17 -18.38 -30.59
CA GLY A 74 18.51 -19.75 -30.35
C GLY A 74 19.93 -19.91 -29.86
N THR A 75 20.12 -20.94 -29.08
CA THR A 75 21.30 -21.78 -28.92
C THR A 75 22.69 -21.15 -29.07
N LYS A 76 23.44 -21.14 -27.99
CA LYS A 76 24.83 -21.64 -28.03
C LYS A 76 25.22 -22.26 -26.69
N THR A 77 25.48 -23.53 -26.80
CA THR A 77 26.19 -24.46 -25.94
C THR A 77 27.66 -24.04 -25.76
N ALA A 78 28.15 -24.19 -24.52
CA ALA A 78 29.53 -24.59 -24.20
C ALA A 78 29.55 -24.75 -22.67
N ALA A 79 29.57 -25.90 -22.08
CA ALA A 79 30.57 -26.97 -22.02
C ALA A 79 31.81 -26.53 -21.20
N THR A 80 32.08 -27.40 -20.20
CA THR A 80 33.41 -27.68 -19.61
C THR A 80 33.71 -26.88 -18.35
N GLU A 81 34.07 -27.41 -17.19
CA GLU A 81 34.66 -28.67 -16.74
C GLU A 81 34.51 -28.75 -15.23
N LYS A 82 34.13 -29.92 -14.71
CA LYS A 82 34.93 -30.88 -13.95
C LYS A 82 35.73 -30.35 -12.74
N THR A 83 35.48 -30.91 -11.62
CA THR A 83 36.31 -31.75 -10.75
C THR A 83 35.67 -31.67 -9.37
N GLY A 84 35.20 -32.65 -8.71
CA GLY A 84 35.67 -33.97 -8.41
C GLY A 84 35.73 -34.17 -6.93
N SER A 85 35.23 -35.26 -6.54
CA SER A 85 35.73 -36.23 -5.52
C SER A 85 34.98 -36.27 -4.17
N HIS A 86 34.27 -37.38 -4.01
CA HIS A 86 34.47 -38.42 -3.00
C HIS A 86 34.21 -38.08 -1.52
N LEU A 87 33.47 -38.80 -0.75
CA LEU A 87 33.40 -40.18 -0.25
C LEU A 87 32.10 -40.28 0.60
N ALA A 88 31.18 -41.21 0.37
CA ALA A 88 31.05 -42.52 1.02
C ALA A 88 31.12 -42.46 2.56
N GLU A 89 30.19 -42.97 3.29
CA GLU A 89 29.83 -44.34 3.55
C GLU A 89 28.72 -44.44 4.61
N LYS A 90 27.72 -45.28 4.33
CA LYS A 90 27.25 -46.46 5.09
C LYS A 90 26.68 -46.30 6.49
N THR A 91 25.60 -46.83 6.71
CA THR A 91 25.09 -48.09 7.30
C THR A 91 23.94 -47.74 8.24
N GLY A 92 22.85 -48.38 8.34
CA GLY A 92 22.49 -49.76 8.21
C GLY A 92 21.00 -49.98 8.52
N ALA A 93 20.55 -51.05 8.00
CA ALA A 93 19.27 -51.68 8.06
C ALA A 93 18.82 -52.13 9.45
N ALA A 94 17.51 -52.22 9.65
CA ALA A 94 16.92 -53.41 10.32
C ALA A 94 15.43 -53.50 9.96
N ALA A 95 15.14 -54.57 9.30
CA ALA A 95 13.81 -55.15 9.06
C ALA A 95 13.37 -55.97 10.28
N THR A 96 12.11 -56.17 10.46
CA THR A 96 11.46 -57.41 10.99
C THR A 96 9.98 -57.25 10.69
N GLN A 97 9.39 -57.87 9.69
CA GLN A 97 8.80 -59.21 9.57
C GLN A 97 7.73 -59.54 10.64
N THR A 98 6.58 -59.75 10.12
CA THR A 98 5.68 -60.92 9.95
C THR A 98 4.68 -61.14 11.06
N SER A 99 3.41 -61.22 10.68
CA SER A 99 2.67 -62.48 10.89
C SER A 99 1.37 -62.50 10.09
N SER A 100 1.28 -63.50 9.27
CA SER A 100 0.13 -64.01 8.54
C SER A 100 -0.85 -64.70 9.49
N GLY A 101 -2.13 -64.58 9.21
CA GLY A 101 -3.19 -65.39 9.80
C GLY A 101 -4.37 -65.52 8.85
N THR A 102 -4.38 -66.63 8.16
CA THR A 102 -5.41 -67.13 7.23
C THR A 102 -6.55 -67.77 7.99
N VAL A 103 -7.73 -67.82 7.34
CA VAL A 103 -8.80 -68.83 7.28
C VAL A 103 -10.18 -68.23 7.60
N SER A 104 -11.20 -68.23 6.88
CA SER A 104 -11.93 -69.11 6.02
C SER A 104 -13.39 -68.63 5.89
N SER A 105 -13.82 -68.53 4.70
CA SER A 105 -15.11 -68.97 4.12
C SER A 105 -16.43 -68.84 4.90
N GLY A 106 -17.39 -68.10 4.33
CA GLY A 106 -18.81 -68.17 4.64
C GLY A 106 -19.60 -67.20 3.76
N GLY A 107 -20.24 -67.72 2.71
CA GLY A 107 -20.96 -66.93 1.73
C GLY A 107 -22.29 -66.37 2.23
N GLY A 108 -22.66 -65.24 1.70
CA GLY A 108 -23.96 -64.57 1.81
C GLY A 108 -23.99 -63.40 0.88
N ALA A 109 -24.87 -63.42 -0.14
CA ALA A 109 -25.01 -62.45 -1.20
C ALA A 109 -25.56 -61.07 -0.74
N PRO A 110 -25.33 -60.01 -1.51
CA PRO A 110 -25.17 -58.66 -0.98
C PRO A 110 -26.44 -57.80 -1.02
N GLY A 111 -26.70 -57.08 0.07
CA GLY A 111 -27.46 -55.86 0.05
C GLY A 111 -26.56 -54.68 -0.32
N PRO A 112 -27.09 -53.51 -0.69
CA PRO A 112 -26.26 -52.37 -1.06
C PRO A 112 -25.51 -51.84 0.14
N GLU A 113 -24.27 -52.27 0.29
CA GLU A 113 -23.37 -51.83 1.31
C GLU A 113 -23.08 -50.32 1.14
N SER A 114 -23.49 -49.59 2.14
CA SER A 114 -22.99 -48.26 2.42
C SER A 114 -21.46 -48.28 2.37
N ARG A 115 -20.88 -47.65 1.38
CA ARG A 115 -19.43 -47.41 1.33
C ARG A 115 -19.03 -46.75 2.65
N PRO A 116 -17.96 -47.19 3.27
CA PRO A 116 -17.41 -46.46 4.43
C PRO A 116 -17.16 -45.03 3.98
N HIS A 117 -17.79 -44.08 4.64
CA HIS A 117 -17.54 -42.67 4.50
C HIS A 117 -16.05 -42.44 4.81
N VAL A 118 -15.23 -42.36 3.77
CA VAL A 118 -13.89 -41.80 3.85
C VAL A 118 -14.15 -40.38 4.33
N PRO A 119 -13.59 -39.94 5.49
CA PRO A 119 -13.76 -38.56 5.91
C PRO A 119 -13.26 -37.71 4.77
N ASP A 120 -14.20 -36.95 4.19
CA ASP A 120 -13.99 -36.07 3.06
C ASP A 120 -12.72 -35.27 3.31
N ALA A 121 -11.85 -35.25 2.32
CA ALA A 121 -10.70 -34.38 2.30
C ALA A 121 -11.17 -33.01 2.76
N LEU A 122 -10.63 -32.50 3.87
CA LEU A 122 -10.97 -31.26 4.54
C LEU A 122 -11.37 -30.22 3.51
N GLU A 123 -12.68 -30.01 3.34
CA GLU A 123 -13.15 -28.87 2.53
C GLU A 123 -12.45 -27.63 3.06
N PRO A 124 -11.90 -26.79 2.18
CA PRO A 124 -11.26 -25.57 2.62
C PRO A 124 -12.26 -24.79 3.47
N PRO A 125 -11.87 -24.29 4.66
CA PRO A 125 -12.77 -23.63 5.58
C PRO A 125 -13.47 -22.48 4.87
N GLU A 126 -14.78 -22.36 5.07
CA GLU A 126 -15.58 -21.24 4.60
C GLU A 126 -14.84 -19.93 4.82
N PRO A 127 -14.82 -19.01 3.88
CA PRO A 127 -14.12 -17.72 4.00
C PRO A 127 -14.43 -16.98 5.30
N THR A 128 -15.67 -17.10 5.77
CA THR A 128 -16.13 -16.51 7.03
C THR A 128 -15.46 -17.16 8.24
N GLN A 129 -15.33 -18.47 8.24
CA GLN A 129 -14.71 -19.22 9.34
C GLN A 129 -13.20 -18.96 9.36
N ALA A 130 -12.56 -18.95 8.21
CA ALA A 130 -11.12 -18.65 8.10
C ALA A 130 -10.81 -17.21 8.57
N PHE A 131 -11.65 -16.24 8.20
CA PHE A 131 -11.52 -14.87 8.68
C PHE A 131 -11.72 -14.76 10.19
N ASP A 132 -12.77 -15.40 10.73
CA ASP A 132 -13.08 -15.36 12.16
C ASP A 132 -11.97 -16.02 12.98
N ALA A 133 -11.37 -17.10 12.48
CA ALA A 133 -10.21 -17.74 13.10
C ALA A 133 -8.98 -16.82 13.10
N LEU A 134 -8.67 -16.17 11.98
CA LEU A 134 -7.58 -15.19 11.88
C LEU A 134 -7.82 -14.02 12.85
N TYR A 135 -9.06 -13.52 12.91
CA TYR A 135 -9.44 -12.45 13.82
C TYR A 135 -9.25 -12.85 15.29
N ALA A 136 -9.79 -13.99 15.68
CA ALA A 136 -9.72 -14.49 17.06
C ALA A 136 -8.25 -14.69 17.51
N PHE A 137 -7.41 -15.14 16.60
CA PHE A 137 -5.98 -15.37 16.88
C PHE A 137 -5.18 -14.06 16.95
N CYS A 138 -5.33 -13.17 15.98
CA CYS A 138 -4.46 -11.99 15.84
C CYS A 138 -4.97 -10.75 16.59
N ALA A 139 -6.29 -10.49 16.62
CA ALA A 139 -6.83 -9.21 17.07
C ALA A 139 -6.45 -8.85 18.52
N PRO A 140 -6.46 -9.76 19.52
CA PRO A 140 -6.09 -9.41 20.88
C PRO A 140 -4.62 -8.94 21.00
N ALA A 141 -3.71 -9.60 20.27
CA ALA A 141 -2.30 -9.21 20.24
C ALA A 141 -2.11 -7.88 19.52
N LEU A 142 -2.77 -7.69 18.38
CA LEU A 142 -2.67 -6.46 17.58
C LEU A 142 -3.19 -5.22 18.32
N VAL A 143 -4.27 -5.35 19.11
CA VAL A 143 -4.77 -4.21 19.92
C VAL A 143 -3.73 -3.80 20.95
N ARG A 144 -3.06 -4.75 21.61
CA ARG A 144 -1.97 -4.48 22.54
C ARG A 144 -0.78 -3.80 21.87
N GLN A 145 -0.36 -4.30 20.72
CA GLN A 145 0.73 -3.72 19.92
C GLN A 145 0.39 -2.31 19.44
N ALA A 146 -0.81 -2.09 18.94
CA ALA A 146 -1.29 -0.79 18.52
C ALA A 146 -1.37 0.20 19.70
N TYR A 147 -1.67 -0.28 20.92
CA TYR A 147 -1.61 0.54 22.11
C TYR A 147 -0.17 0.99 22.43
N LEU A 148 0.82 0.11 22.36
CA LEU A 148 2.23 0.49 22.52
C LEU A 148 2.68 1.56 21.50
N LEU A 149 2.10 1.51 20.29
CA LEU A 149 2.41 2.48 19.24
C LEU A 149 1.74 3.84 19.45
N THR A 150 0.53 3.87 20.01
CA THR A 150 -0.32 5.08 20.02
C THR A 150 -0.48 5.69 21.43
N GLY A 151 -0.34 4.88 22.47
CA GLY A 151 -0.66 5.24 23.85
C GLY A 151 -2.15 5.46 24.10
N ARG A 152 -3.03 5.05 23.16
CA ARG A 152 -4.47 5.31 23.22
C ARG A 152 -5.24 4.02 22.99
N ARG A 153 -6.05 3.63 23.98
CA ARG A 153 -6.83 2.37 23.97
C ARG A 153 -7.87 2.34 22.87
N GLU A 154 -8.65 3.43 22.76
CA GLU A 154 -9.71 3.53 21.76
C GLU A 154 -9.15 3.58 20.32
N LEU A 155 -8.07 4.31 20.12
CA LEU A 155 -7.42 4.38 18.82
C LEU A 155 -6.81 3.03 18.42
N ALA A 156 -6.18 2.33 19.35
CA ALA A 156 -5.62 1.00 19.12
C ALA A 156 -6.70 0.00 18.69
N ARG A 157 -7.85 -0.02 19.39
CA ARG A 157 -8.99 -0.86 19.05
C ARG A 157 -9.54 -0.53 17.66
N GLU A 158 -9.82 0.75 17.41
CA GLU A 158 -10.34 1.19 16.11
C GLU A 158 -9.39 0.88 14.95
N ALA A 159 -8.08 1.06 15.13
CA ALA A 159 -7.10 0.77 14.10
C ALA A 159 -7.10 -0.72 13.72
N VAL A 160 -7.21 -1.60 14.70
CA VAL A 160 -7.30 -3.05 14.47
C VAL A 160 -8.63 -3.41 13.81
N GLU A 161 -9.75 -2.87 14.30
CA GLU A 161 -11.07 -3.07 13.67
C GLU A 161 -11.04 -2.63 12.20
N GLN A 162 -10.46 -1.47 11.91
CA GLN A 162 -10.32 -0.95 10.55
C GLN A 162 -9.42 -1.84 9.68
N ALA A 163 -8.32 -2.35 10.23
CA ALA A 163 -7.42 -3.26 9.51
C ALA A 163 -8.15 -4.56 9.13
N PHE A 164 -8.93 -5.13 10.02
CA PHE A 164 -9.72 -6.32 9.73
C PHE A 164 -10.89 -6.04 8.78
N GLN A 165 -11.52 -4.86 8.83
CA GLN A 165 -12.50 -4.45 7.82
C GLN A 165 -11.86 -4.40 6.42
N LEU A 166 -10.64 -3.86 6.31
CA LEU A 166 -9.88 -3.87 5.06
C LEU A 166 -9.49 -5.29 4.64
N ALA A 167 -9.08 -6.14 5.59
CA ALA A 167 -8.79 -7.54 5.31
C ALA A 167 -10.00 -8.29 4.77
N TRP A 168 -11.19 -8.07 5.31
CA TRP A 168 -12.44 -8.65 4.79
C TRP A 168 -12.76 -8.18 3.37
N GLN A 169 -12.57 -6.89 3.09
CA GLN A 169 -12.75 -6.34 1.74
C GLN A 169 -11.80 -6.92 0.70
N HIS A 170 -10.61 -7.32 1.13
CA HIS A 170 -9.57 -7.90 0.28
C HIS A 170 -9.34 -9.38 0.61
N TRP A 171 -10.35 -10.05 1.19
CA TRP A 171 -10.19 -11.41 1.72
C TRP A 171 -9.56 -12.39 0.73
N PRO A 172 -9.96 -12.43 -0.56
CA PRO A 172 -9.33 -13.35 -1.53
C PRO A 172 -7.83 -13.14 -1.72
N GLU A 173 -7.32 -11.92 -1.49
CA GLU A 173 -5.89 -11.60 -1.54
C GLU A 173 -5.21 -11.96 -0.23
N VAL A 174 -5.83 -11.61 0.90
CA VAL A 174 -5.31 -11.86 2.25
C VAL A 174 -5.23 -13.36 2.54
N ALA A 175 -6.26 -14.12 2.20
CA ALA A 175 -6.29 -15.57 2.42
C ALA A 175 -5.22 -16.33 1.60
N ARG A 176 -4.73 -15.76 0.50
CA ARG A 176 -3.65 -16.33 -0.32
C ARG A 176 -2.28 -15.78 0.03
N ASP A 177 -2.21 -14.82 0.94
CA ASP A 177 -0.92 -14.29 1.37
C ASP A 177 -0.15 -15.38 2.16
N ARG A 178 1.15 -15.35 2.06
CA ARG A 178 2.01 -16.29 2.81
C ARG A 178 1.91 -16.05 4.32
N ASP A 179 1.71 -14.79 4.72
CA ASP A 179 1.53 -14.38 6.12
C ASP A 179 0.32 -13.46 6.24
N PRO A 180 -0.92 -14.01 6.33
CA PRO A 180 -2.12 -13.21 6.54
C PRO A 180 -2.08 -12.39 7.83
N GLY A 181 -1.45 -12.92 8.89
CA GLY A 181 -1.26 -12.25 10.17
C GLY A 181 -0.39 -11.01 10.04
N GLY A 182 0.73 -11.12 9.34
CA GLY A 182 1.61 -9.98 9.02
C GLY A 182 0.95 -8.95 8.14
N TRP A 183 0.12 -9.37 7.19
CA TRP A 183 -0.66 -8.44 6.37
C TRP A 183 -1.59 -7.57 7.24
N VAL A 184 -2.33 -8.20 8.15
CA VAL A 184 -3.23 -7.49 9.06
C VAL A 184 -2.46 -6.63 10.06
N ARG A 185 -1.33 -7.13 10.58
CA ARG A 185 -0.44 -6.38 11.49
C ARG A 185 0.07 -5.10 10.84
N SER A 186 0.64 -5.20 9.64
CA SER A 186 1.12 -4.03 8.89
C SER A 186 0.01 -3.02 8.66
N THR A 187 -1.18 -3.48 8.23
CA THR A 187 -2.35 -2.62 8.01
C THR A 187 -2.84 -1.97 9.30
N ALA A 188 -2.86 -2.71 10.42
CA ALA A 188 -3.26 -2.17 11.73
C ALA A 188 -2.30 -1.07 12.21
N TYR A 189 -0.99 -1.26 12.00
CA TYR A 189 0.01 -0.26 12.34
C TYR A 189 -0.12 1.00 11.48
N ASP A 190 -0.35 0.86 10.19
CA ASP A 190 -0.57 1.99 9.29
C ASP A 190 -1.85 2.76 9.66
N CYS A 191 -2.92 2.06 10.03
CA CYS A 191 -4.12 2.68 10.57
C CYS A 191 -3.83 3.40 11.90
N ALA A 192 -3.14 2.76 12.85
CA ALA A 192 -2.84 3.30 14.16
C ALA A 192 -1.95 4.55 14.10
N LEU A 193 -0.97 4.57 13.20
CA LEU A 193 0.00 5.63 13.03
C LEU A 193 -0.41 6.70 12.01
N SER A 194 -1.63 6.61 11.47
CA SER A 194 -2.15 7.56 10.49
C SER A 194 -2.22 8.98 11.06
N PRO A 195 -1.66 10.00 10.38
CA PRO A 195 -1.68 11.38 10.85
C PRO A 195 -3.09 11.98 10.89
N TRP A 196 -4.06 11.37 10.21
CA TRP A 196 -5.44 11.84 10.14
C TRP A 196 -6.18 11.75 11.47
N HIS A 197 -5.70 10.96 12.44
CA HIS A 197 -6.31 10.84 13.76
C HIS A 197 -6.32 12.17 14.52
N ARG A 198 -5.33 13.03 14.32
CA ARG A 198 -5.25 14.35 14.94
C ARG A 198 -6.42 15.28 14.59
N PHE A 199 -7.04 15.07 13.43
CA PHE A 199 -8.17 15.88 12.96
C PHE A 199 -9.52 15.37 13.46
N ARG A 200 -9.58 14.19 14.08
CA ARG A 200 -10.82 13.64 14.63
C ARG A 200 -11.10 14.23 16.00
N PRO A 201 -12.28 14.86 16.23
CA PRO A 201 -12.60 15.53 17.51
C PRO A 201 -12.49 14.61 18.72
N ARG A 202 -12.84 13.31 18.59
CA ARG A 202 -12.82 12.33 19.67
C ARG A 202 -11.39 12.04 20.20
N TYR A 203 -10.35 12.30 19.41
CA TYR A 203 -8.95 12.12 19.82
C TYR A 203 -8.25 13.41 20.28
N ARG A 204 -9.01 14.50 20.44
CA ARG A 204 -8.43 15.77 20.96
C ARG A 204 -8.07 15.70 22.44
N HIS A 205 -8.86 14.91 23.20
CA HIS A 205 -8.60 14.74 24.61
C HIS A 205 -7.67 13.55 24.85
N PRO A 206 -6.64 13.69 25.72
CA PRO A 206 -5.80 12.57 26.12
C PRO A 206 -6.63 11.55 26.91
N GLU A 207 -6.36 10.29 26.70
CA GLU A 207 -6.91 9.22 27.53
C GLU A 207 -6.16 9.17 28.88
N PRO A 208 -6.79 8.65 29.95
CA PRO A 208 -6.11 8.51 31.22
C PRO A 208 -4.90 7.59 31.07
N PRO A 209 -3.73 7.99 31.63
CA PRO A 209 -2.51 7.20 31.56
C PRO A 209 -2.64 5.86 32.30
N PRO A 210 -1.72 4.91 32.12
CA PRO A 210 -1.63 3.70 32.92
C PRO A 210 -1.63 4.01 34.42
N ALA A 211 -2.21 3.12 35.22
CA ALA A 211 -2.30 3.29 36.67
C ALA A 211 -0.92 3.16 37.32
N ASP A 212 -0.13 2.20 36.86
CA ASP A 212 1.24 1.98 37.34
C ASP A 212 2.17 3.12 36.84
N PRO A 213 2.94 3.74 37.75
CA PRO A 213 3.94 4.76 37.39
C PRO A 213 5.01 4.24 36.43
N ALA A 214 5.53 3.02 36.65
CA ALA A 214 6.55 2.44 35.79
C ALA A 214 6.07 2.16 34.37
N ASP A 215 4.82 1.71 34.21
CA ASP A 215 4.17 1.56 32.92
C ASP A 215 3.93 2.89 32.21
N ARG A 216 3.62 3.92 32.99
CA ARG A 216 3.44 5.29 32.48
C ARG A 216 4.74 5.85 31.94
N ASP A 217 5.84 5.65 32.67
CA ASP A 217 7.16 6.12 32.26
C ASP A 217 7.66 5.39 31.01
N LEU A 218 7.47 4.08 30.93
CA LEU A 218 7.78 3.27 29.76
C LEU A 218 6.97 3.74 28.54
N LEU A 219 5.64 3.89 28.70
CA LEU A 219 4.78 4.34 27.61
C LEU A 219 5.19 5.74 27.13
N ASN A 220 5.47 6.67 28.07
CA ASN A 220 5.94 8.00 27.73
C ASN A 220 7.29 7.98 27.00
N ALA A 221 8.20 7.11 27.41
CA ALA A 221 9.50 6.93 26.75
C ALA A 221 9.31 6.43 25.31
N LEU A 222 8.44 5.41 25.09
CA LEU A 222 8.09 4.91 23.77
C LEU A 222 7.45 5.98 22.88
N LEU A 223 6.49 6.75 23.42
CA LEU A 223 5.79 7.76 22.64
C LEU A 223 6.67 8.95 22.23
N ARG A 224 7.79 9.19 22.91
CA ARG A 224 8.78 10.20 22.54
C ARG A 224 9.71 9.75 21.42
N LEU A 225 9.80 8.43 21.15
CA LEU A 225 10.56 7.94 20.00
C LEU A 225 9.88 8.39 18.68
N PRO A 226 10.66 8.70 17.64
CA PRO A 226 10.14 8.87 16.31
C PRO A 226 9.32 7.63 15.88
N THR A 227 8.26 7.82 15.12
CA THR A 227 7.31 6.77 14.76
C THR A 227 7.97 5.53 14.15
N SER A 228 8.97 5.73 13.28
CA SER A 228 9.71 4.62 12.64
C SER A 228 10.54 3.82 13.65
N TYR A 229 11.16 4.50 14.61
CA TYR A 229 11.97 3.86 15.66
C TYR A 229 11.08 3.07 16.62
N ARG A 230 9.98 3.65 17.05
CA ARG A 230 8.99 2.99 17.91
C ARG A 230 8.39 1.77 17.25
N ARG A 231 8.01 1.86 15.95
CA ARG A 231 7.52 0.71 15.18
C ARG A 231 8.55 -0.42 15.13
N THR A 232 9.83 -0.09 14.91
CA THR A 232 10.93 -1.08 14.89
C THR A 232 11.08 -1.79 16.23
N VAL A 233 11.11 -1.07 17.35
CA VAL A 233 11.20 -1.66 18.70
C VAL A 233 10.00 -2.54 19.01
N VAL A 234 8.78 -2.08 18.72
CA VAL A 234 7.58 -2.87 18.99
C VAL A 234 7.56 -4.16 18.17
N LEU A 235 8.03 -4.14 16.92
CA LEU A 235 8.11 -5.33 16.07
C LEU A 235 9.20 -6.29 16.55
N TYR A 236 10.38 -5.78 16.83
CA TYR A 236 11.53 -6.60 17.21
C TYR A 236 11.44 -7.07 18.68
N ASP A 237 11.39 -6.11 19.61
CA ASP A 237 11.42 -6.40 21.05
C ASP A 237 10.03 -6.75 21.61
N GLY A 238 8.94 -6.26 21.04
CA GLY A 238 7.58 -6.50 21.54
C GLY A 238 6.91 -7.73 20.91
N VAL A 239 7.08 -7.93 19.60
CA VAL A 239 6.46 -9.04 18.86
C VAL A 239 7.40 -10.23 18.72
N GLY A 240 8.72 -9.99 18.72
CA GLY A 240 9.74 -11.01 18.56
C GLY A 240 10.01 -11.38 17.09
N LEU A 241 9.76 -10.45 16.15
CA LEU A 241 10.15 -10.65 14.76
C LEU A 241 11.67 -10.58 14.63
N ASP A 242 12.22 -11.33 13.69
CA ASP A 242 13.62 -11.19 13.36
C ASP A 242 13.93 -9.85 12.67
N LEU A 243 15.22 -9.52 12.55
CA LEU A 243 15.63 -8.23 11.97
C LEU A 243 15.27 -8.10 10.49
N PRO A 244 15.45 -9.10 9.62
CA PRO A 244 14.96 -9.08 8.24
C PRO A 244 13.45 -8.91 8.12
N GLU A 245 12.66 -9.59 8.94
CA GLU A 245 11.20 -9.46 8.95
C GLU A 245 10.77 -8.05 9.42
N THR A 246 11.38 -7.55 10.49
CA THR A 246 11.19 -6.17 10.99
C THR A 246 11.53 -5.15 9.92
N ALA A 247 12.62 -5.34 9.20
CA ALA A 247 13.01 -4.48 8.08
C ALA A 247 11.98 -4.52 6.96
N ALA A 248 11.50 -5.70 6.60
CA ALA A 248 10.47 -5.87 5.57
C ALA A 248 9.15 -5.17 5.94
N GLU A 249 8.70 -5.31 7.20
CA GLU A 249 7.46 -4.66 7.67
C GLU A 249 7.58 -3.15 7.85
N THR A 250 8.78 -2.64 8.14
CA THR A 250 9.03 -1.19 8.27
C THR A 250 9.46 -0.51 6.98
N GLU A 251 9.41 -1.25 5.85
CA GLU A 251 9.87 -0.77 4.53
C GLU A 251 11.29 -0.18 4.58
N ALA A 252 12.16 -0.82 5.34
CA ALA A 252 13.55 -0.43 5.53
C ALA A 252 14.50 -1.50 5.00
N THR A 253 15.76 -1.12 4.79
CA THR A 253 16.83 -2.10 4.62
C THR A 253 17.19 -2.71 5.99
N THR A 254 17.70 -3.94 6.02
CA THR A 254 18.11 -4.58 7.28
C THR A 254 19.11 -3.74 8.08
N PRO A 255 20.14 -3.12 7.49
CA PRO A 255 21.01 -2.20 8.23
C PRO A 255 20.31 -0.97 8.78
N ALA A 256 19.34 -0.41 8.04
CA ALA A 256 18.57 0.73 8.52
C ALA A 256 17.66 0.36 9.69
N ALA A 257 17.04 -0.82 9.66
CA ALA A 257 16.25 -1.34 10.78
C ALA A 257 17.14 -1.61 12.01
N ALA A 258 18.35 -2.19 11.82
CA ALA A 258 19.33 -2.37 12.89
C ALA A 258 19.72 -1.03 13.55
N ASN A 259 20.05 -0.03 12.75
CA ASN A 259 20.41 1.30 13.27
C ASN A 259 19.24 1.93 14.03
N ARG A 260 18.01 1.83 13.51
CA ARG A 260 16.81 2.33 14.21
C ARG A 260 16.61 1.63 15.55
N LEU A 261 16.81 0.30 15.58
CA LEU A 261 16.68 -0.49 16.79
C LEU A 261 17.72 -0.07 17.86
N THR A 262 18.99 0.03 17.46
CA THR A 262 20.08 0.46 18.37
C THR A 262 19.78 1.83 18.96
N HIS A 263 19.52 2.83 18.14
CA HIS A 263 19.20 4.18 18.63
C HIS A 263 17.93 4.24 19.47
N ALA A 264 16.92 3.43 19.14
CA ALA A 264 15.70 3.36 19.94
C ALA A 264 15.97 2.79 21.33
N ARG A 265 16.75 1.69 21.44
CA ARG A 265 17.15 1.09 22.72
C ARG A 265 18.02 2.05 23.53
N GLU A 266 18.98 2.70 22.92
CA GLU A 266 19.80 3.75 23.57
C GLU A 266 18.93 4.87 24.14
N ALA A 267 17.96 5.38 23.38
CA ALA A 267 17.06 6.43 23.82
C ALA A 267 16.11 5.98 24.96
N LEU A 268 15.71 4.71 24.99
CA LEU A 268 14.94 4.13 26.08
C LEU A 268 15.81 3.95 27.33
N ALA A 269 16.99 3.37 27.19
CA ALA A 269 17.94 3.14 28.28
C ALA A 269 18.42 4.45 28.93
N ALA A 270 18.59 5.52 28.13
CA ALA A 270 18.93 6.86 28.65
C ALA A 270 17.86 7.44 29.58
N ARG A 271 16.61 6.99 29.48
CA ARG A 271 15.49 7.43 30.33
C ARG A 271 15.22 6.46 31.49
N ILE A 272 15.29 5.18 31.19
CA ILE A 272 15.02 4.08 32.09
C ILE A 272 16.22 3.13 31.98
N PRO A 273 17.23 3.30 32.84
CA PRO A 273 18.49 2.55 32.73
C PRO A 273 18.32 1.02 32.78
N GLU A 274 17.28 0.53 33.44
CA GLU A 274 16.93 -0.89 33.53
C GLU A 274 16.62 -1.51 32.16
N LEU A 275 16.15 -0.71 31.18
CA LEU A 275 15.85 -1.14 29.83
C LEU A 275 17.07 -1.28 28.91
N ALA A 276 18.28 -1.11 29.46
CA ALA A 276 19.51 -1.39 28.72
C ALA A 276 19.65 -2.89 28.41
N ASP A 277 19.06 -3.76 29.25
CA ASP A 277 18.93 -5.19 28.97
C ASP A 277 17.75 -5.44 28.00
N PRO A 278 18.01 -6.04 26.81
CA PRO A 278 16.96 -6.39 25.86
C PRO A 278 15.91 -7.36 26.42
N ALA A 279 16.29 -8.27 27.31
CA ALA A 279 15.35 -9.21 27.92
C ALA A 279 14.39 -8.48 28.87
N GLU A 280 14.90 -7.52 29.63
CA GLU A 280 14.09 -6.68 30.49
C GLU A 280 13.15 -5.78 29.67
N LEU A 281 13.64 -5.18 28.58
CA LEU A 281 12.81 -4.41 27.67
C LEU A 281 11.65 -5.24 27.10
N HIS A 282 11.94 -6.45 26.62
CA HIS A 282 10.92 -7.38 26.12
C HIS A 282 9.87 -7.69 27.20
N ARG A 283 10.32 -8.06 28.38
CA ARG A 283 9.43 -8.35 29.52
C ARG A 283 8.52 -7.18 29.86
N ARG A 284 9.08 -6.00 29.99
CA ARG A 284 8.35 -4.76 30.33
C ARG A 284 7.35 -4.35 29.24
N LEU A 285 7.70 -4.52 27.97
CA LEU A 285 6.77 -4.27 26.87
C LEU A 285 5.56 -5.22 26.91
N LEU A 286 5.78 -6.51 27.23
CA LEU A 286 4.71 -7.49 27.38
C LEU A 286 3.83 -7.18 28.60
N GLU A 287 4.41 -6.80 29.72
CA GLU A 287 3.70 -6.41 30.93
C GLU A 287 2.80 -5.21 30.67
N LEU A 288 3.36 -4.12 30.15
CA LEU A 288 2.60 -2.92 29.78
C LEU A 288 1.45 -3.24 28.82
N ALA A 289 1.71 -4.08 27.82
CA ALA A 289 0.69 -4.49 26.85
C ALA A 289 -0.41 -5.36 27.47
N SER A 290 -0.10 -6.14 28.52
CA SER A 290 -1.04 -7.04 29.20
C SER A 290 -1.79 -6.37 30.36
N ALA A 291 -1.19 -5.38 31.01
CA ALA A 291 -1.79 -4.63 32.12
C ALA A 291 -3.08 -3.93 31.72
N GLU A 292 -3.17 -3.52 30.47
CA GLU A 292 -4.33 -2.82 29.95
C GLU A 292 -5.43 -3.81 29.47
N ARG A 293 -6.65 -3.63 29.98
CA ARG A 293 -7.81 -4.45 29.61
C ARG A 293 -8.31 -4.10 28.19
N LEU A 294 -7.49 -4.38 27.19
CA LEU A 294 -7.79 -4.13 25.80
C LEU A 294 -8.62 -5.30 25.22
N ARG A 295 -9.90 -5.06 24.97
CA ARG A 295 -10.78 -6.06 24.35
C ARG A 295 -10.97 -5.73 22.88
N ALA A 296 -10.66 -6.68 22.00
CA ALA A 296 -11.04 -6.63 20.61
C ALA A 296 -12.57 -6.79 20.47
N ALA A 297 -13.16 -6.18 19.45
CA ALA A 297 -14.58 -6.34 19.12
C ALA A 297 -14.88 -7.80 18.70
N LYS A 298 -16.16 -8.16 18.58
CA LYS A 298 -16.52 -9.50 18.06
C LYS A 298 -16.30 -9.53 16.54
N PRO A 299 -15.79 -10.63 15.94
CA PRO A 299 -15.50 -10.72 14.50
C PRO A 299 -16.71 -10.43 13.63
N MET A 300 -17.89 -10.94 14.00
CA MET A 300 -19.14 -10.68 13.29
C MET A 300 -19.47 -9.17 13.23
N THR A 301 -19.21 -8.41 14.29
CA THR A 301 -19.44 -6.97 14.31
C THR A 301 -18.54 -6.25 13.33
N VAL A 302 -17.27 -6.67 13.25
CA VAL A 302 -16.28 -6.07 12.35
C VAL A 302 -16.66 -6.29 10.89
N ARG A 303 -17.11 -7.49 10.52
CA ARG A 303 -17.60 -7.81 9.17
C ARG A 303 -18.82 -6.98 8.80
N THR A 304 -19.86 -7.00 9.64
CA THR A 304 -21.14 -6.31 9.35
C THR A 304 -20.98 -4.79 9.28
N VAL A 305 -20.13 -4.19 10.10
CA VAL A 305 -19.83 -2.75 10.03
C VAL A 305 -19.09 -2.43 8.73
N GLY A 306 -18.12 -3.26 8.33
CA GLY A 306 -17.40 -3.13 7.07
C GLY A 306 -18.34 -3.18 5.86
N GLU A 307 -19.25 -4.15 5.82
CA GLU A 307 -20.24 -4.32 4.75
C GLU A 307 -21.21 -3.12 4.67
N ARG A 308 -21.76 -2.67 5.81
CA ARG A 308 -22.63 -1.48 5.86
C ARG A 308 -21.93 -0.23 5.38
N ARG A 309 -20.67 -0.05 5.77
CA ARG A 309 -19.85 1.09 5.31
C ARG A 309 -19.61 1.05 3.81
N ASN A 310 -19.35 -0.12 3.25
CA ASN A 310 -19.18 -0.28 1.80
C ASN A 310 -20.47 0.05 1.05
N VAL A 311 -21.60 -0.50 1.49
CA VAL A 311 -22.92 -0.20 0.89
C VAL A 311 -23.23 1.30 0.97
N PHE A 312 -22.93 1.95 2.08
CA PHE A 312 -23.11 3.40 2.24
C PHE A 312 -22.26 4.19 1.23
N TRP A 313 -20.97 3.89 1.14
CA TRP A 313 -20.09 4.59 0.20
C TRP A 313 -20.42 4.33 -1.26
N THR A 314 -20.84 3.10 -1.59
CA THR A 314 -21.31 2.77 -2.94
C THR A 314 -22.55 3.58 -3.30
N ARG A 315 -23.53 3.65 -2.40
CA ARG A 315 -24.73 4.47 -2.60
C ARG A 315 -24.39 5.96 -2.71
N ALA A 316 -23.51 6.46 -1.85
CA ALA A 316 -23.04 7.86 -1.91
C ALA A 316 -22.35 8.17 -3.25
N ALA A 317 -21.48 7.28 -3.73
CA ALA A 317 -20.81 7.43 -5.02
C ALA A 317 -21.81 7.42 -6.18
N ILE A 318 -22.78 6.51 -6.18
CA ILE A 318 -23.84 6.46 -7.20
C ILE A 318 -24.65 7.77 -7.19
N THR A 319 -25.09 8.22 -5.99
CA THR A 319 -25.85 9.47 -5.85
C THR A 319 -25.05 10.67 -6.36
N PHE A 320 -23.77 10.75 -6.01
CA PHE A 320 -22.90 11.81 -6.48
C PHE A 320 -22.73 11.82 -8.01
N THR A 321 -22.53 10.65 -8.61
CA THR A 321 -22.43 10.49 -10.06
C THR A 321 -23.73 10.92 -10.76
N VAL A 322 -24.88 10.49 -10.26
CA VAL A 322 -26.19 10.88 -10.80
C VAL A 322 -26.39 12.38 -10.66
N THR A 323 -25.98 12.98 -9.55
CA THR A 323 -26.06 14.44 -9.34
C THR A 323 -25.21 15.20 -10.34
N ILE A 324 -23.99 14.75 -10.60
CA ILE A 324 -23.10 15.37 -11.62
C ILE A 324 -23.73 15.26 -13.00
N ILE A 325 -24.22 14.08 -13.38
CA ILE A 325 -24.88 13.87 -14.68
C ILE A 325 -26.09 14.78 -14.81
N GLY A 326 -26.93 14.87 -13.77
CA GLY A 326 -28.09 15.74 -13.73
C GLY A 326 -27.72 17.23 -13.87
N ALA A 327 -26.73 17.67 -13.10
CA ALA A 327 -26.22 19.05 -13.17
C ALA A 327 -25.65 19.38 -14.55
N THR A 328 -24.86 18.48 -15.13
CA THR A 328 -24.28 18.67 -16.47
C THR A 328 -25.38 18.72 -17.52
N THR A 329 -26.37 17.85 -17.46
CA THR A 329 -27.52 17.85 -18.38
C THR A 329 -28.33 19.13 -18.27
N LEU A 330 -28.55 19.61 -17.03
CA LEU A 330 -29.24 20.87 -16.78
C LEU A 330 -28.45 22.03 -17.34
N THR A 331 -27.15 22.10 -17.11
CA THR A 331 -26.26 23.14 -17.65
C THR A 331 -26.30 23.16 -19.19
N LEU A 332 -26.23 21.96 -19.81
CA LEU A 332 -26.32 21.87 -21.29
C LEU A 332 -27.68 22.33 -21.83
N ARG A 333 -28.77 22.11 -21.07
CA ARG A 333 -30.10 22.56 -21.48
C ARG A 333 -30.35 24.07 -21.26
N THR A 334 -29.71 24.62 -20.22
CA THR A 334 -29.87 26.05 -19.84
C THR A 334 -28.77 26.94 -20.40
N ALA A 335 -27.69 26.38 -20.92
CA ALA A 335 -26.62 27.15 -21.55
C ALA A 335 -27.17 27.87 -22.81
N PRO A 336 -26.91 29.16 -22.95
CA PRO A 336 -27.32 29.91 -24.14
C PRO A 336 -26.66 29.28 -25.36
N THR A 337 -27.50 28.88 -26.35
CA THR A 337 -27.03 28.27 -27.61
C THR A 337 -26.53 29.30 -28.63
N HIS A 338 -26.62 30.57 -28.28
CA HIS A 338 -26.18 31.66 -29.15
C HIS A 338 -24.87 32.24 -28.62
N TYR A 339 -23.87 32.24 -29.49
CA TYR A 339 -22.64 32.98 -29.25
C TYR A 339 -22.99 34.48 -29.42
N GLU A 340 -23.15 35.19 -28.32
CA GLU A 340 -23.14 36.64 -28.34
C GLU A 340 -21.70 37.09 -28.54
N ALA A 341 -21.41 37.66 -29.72
CA ALA A 341 -20.11 38.25 -29.96
C ALA A 341 -19.82 39.29 -28.88
N PRO A 342 -18.59 39.36 -28.33
CA PRO A 342 -18.26 40.39 -27.34
C PRO A 342 -18.61 41.75 -27.88
N VAL A 343 -19.43 42.52 -27.15
CA VAL A 343 -19.84 43.85 -27.50
C VAL A 343 -18.60 44.70 -27.70
N ALA A 344 -18.48 45.36 -28.85
CA ALA A 344 -17.34 46.22 -29.10
C ALA A 344 -17.16 47.22 -27.94
N PRO A 345 -15.93 47.51 -27.48
CA PRO A 345 -15.68 48.35 -26.30
C PRO A 345 -16.42 49.67 -26.28
N ALA A 346 -16.70 50.24 -27.46
CA ALA A 346 -17.48 51.48 -27.64
C ALA A 346 -18.99 51.33 -27.35
N GLN A 347 -19.52 50.11 -27.34
CA GLN A 347 -20.92 49.81 -27.01
C GLN A 347 -21.15 49.38 -25.57
N ALA A 348 -20.06 49.00 -24.85
CA ALA A 348 -20.13 48.51 -23.49
C ALA A 348 -20.38 49.59 -22.44
N VAL A 349 -20.15 50.85 -22.77
CA VAL A 349 -20.31 51.97 -21.84
C VAL A 349 -21.66 52.66 -22.09
N ARG A 350 -22.66 52.37 -21.25
CA ARG A 350 -23.95 53.08 -21.28
C ARG A 350 -23.73 54.55 -20.93
N GLY A 351 -24.14 55.47 -21.83
CA GLY A 351 -24.10 56.91 -21.62
C GLY A 351 -22.95 57.63 -22.33
N VAL A 352 -22.08 56.95 -23.03
CA VAL A 352 -21.12 57.61 -23.92
C VAL A 352 -21.78 57.82 -25.28
N PRO A 353 -21.91 59.07 -25.78
CA PRO A 353 -22.44 59.31 -27.12
C PRO A 353 -21.56 58.58 -28.13
N ARG A 354 -22.19 57.88 -29.09
CA ARG A 354 -21.46 57.19 -30.16
C ARG A 354 -20.65 58.30 -30.91
N PRO A 355 -19.34 58.03 -31.13
CA PRO A 355 -18.58 58.96 -31.98
C PRO A 355 -19.31 59.11 -33.31
N ALA A 356 -19.54 60.32 -33.68
CA ALA A 356 -20.16 60.64 -34.97
C ALA A 356 -19.41 59.87 -36.06
N ALA A 357 -20.18 59.27 -37.01
CA ALA A 357 -19.56 58.59 -38.12
C ALA A 357 -18.60 59.58 -38.79
N LEU A 358 -17.33 59.23 -38.76
CA LEU A 358 -16.29 60.02 -39.41
C LEU A 358 -16.71 60.14 -40.87
N GLY A 359 -16.95 61.37 -41.33
CA GLY A 359 -17.19 61.69 -42.75
C GLY A 359 -16.02 61.13 -43.61
N PRO A 360 -16.11 61.30 -44.91
CA PRO A 360 -15.02 60.85 -45.79
C PRO A 360 -13.72 61.50 -45.33
N LEU A 361 -12.72 60.65 -45.13
CA LEU A 361 -11.38 61.03 -44.62
C LEU A 361 -10.83 62.21 -45.43
N SER A 362 -10.36 63.22 -44.73
CA SER A 362 -9.66 64.35 -45.36
C SER A 362 -8.40 63.85 -46.10
N GLU A 363 -7.90 64.61 -46.99
CA GLU A 363 -6.65 64.28 -47.71
C GLU A 363 -5.48 64.14 -46.78
N GLU A 364 -5.41 64.96 -45.73
CA GLU A 364 -4.37 64.84 -44.65
C GLU A 364 -4.49 63.56 -43.83
N GLU A 365 -5.71 63.17 -43.52
CA GLU A 365 -5.92 61.88 -42.76
C GLU A 365 -5.58 60.64 -43.63
N ARG A 366 -5.83 60.71 -44.93
CA ARG A 366 -5.42 59.64 -45.85
C ARG A 366 -3.89 59.57 -45.97
N ALA A 367 -3.23 60.74 -46.08
CA ALA A 367 -1.77 60.80 -46.09
C ALA A 367 -1.15 60.29 -44.81
N LEU A 368 -1.71 60.65 -43.63
CA LEU A 368 -1.27 60.16 -42.33
C LEU A 368 -1.46 58.64 -42.20
N ARG A 369 -2.60 58.09 -42.63
CA ARG A 369 -2.85 56.66 -42.69
C ARG A 369 -1.89 55.93 -43.63
N ALA A 370 -1.58 56.50 -44.76
CA ALA A 370 -0.57 55.91 -45.65
C ALA A 370 0.81 55.90 -45.03
N LYS A 371 1.20 57.00 -44.38
CA LYS A 371 2.45 57.09 -43.64
C LYS A 371 2.52 56.05 -42.48
N LEU A 372 1.46 55.97 -41.67
CA LEU A 372 1.41 54.96 -40.55
C LEU A 372 1.41 53.50 -41.04
N ARG A 373 0.87 53.23 -42.24
CA ARG A 373 0.97 51.89 -42.85
C ARG A 373 2.35 51.60 -43.38
N ALA A 374 3.05 52.60 -43.91
CA ALA A 374 4.43 52.44 -44.38
C ALA A 374 5.42 52.24 -43.23
N GLU A 375 5.13 52.81 -42.05
CA GLU A 375 5.95 52.69 -40.84
C GLU A 375 5.58 51.50 -39.95
N THR A 376 4.69 50.61 -40.36
CA THR A 376 4.27 49.40 -39.56
C THR A 376 5.43 48.47 -39.28
N ALA A 377 6.55 48.56 -40.04
CA ALA A 377 7.75 47.76 -39.76
C ALA A 377 8.54 48.26 -38.54
N ASN A 378 8.29 49.48 -38.04
CA ASN A 378 9.00 50.10 -36.92
C ASN A 378 8.10 50.31 -35.69
N GLY A 379 6.90 49.75 -35.69
CA GLY A 379 6.00 49.78 -34.53
C GLY A 379 6.43 48.78 -33.46
N PRO A 380 5.92 48.92 -32.19
CA PRO A 380 6.21 47.95 -31.16
C PRO A 380 5.76 46.56 -31.59
N GLU A 381 6.65 45.56 -31.44
CA GLU A 381 6.39 44.16 -31.78
C GLU A 381 5.08 43.69 -31.09
N ARG A 382 4.07 43.43 -31.89
CA ARG A 382 2.88 42.76 -31.37
C ARG A 382 3.25 41.29 -31.16
N LEU A 383 3.21 40.86 -29.91
CA LEU A 383 3.27 39.47 -29.57
C LEU A 383 2.07 38.74 -30.18
N VAL A 384 2.23 38.20 -31.36
CA VAL A 384 1.25 37.32 -31.99
C VAL A 384 1.58 35.90 -31.51
N PRO A 385 0.65 35.20 -30.82
CA PRO A 385 0.89 33.82 -30.47
C PRO A 385 1.07 32.97 -31.73
N GLN A 386 2.25 32.42 -31.96
CA GLN A 386 2.45 31.41 -33.00
C GLN A 386 1.82 30.11 -32.52
N ALA A 387 0.80 29.63 -33.21
CA ALA A 387 0.30 28.28 -33.04
C ALA A 387 1.38 27.30 -33.44
N ARG A 388 1.83 26.47 -32.49
CA ARG A 388 2.72 25.31 -32.73
C ARG A 388 1.89 24.08 -33.02
#